data_3250ba8191e711ef63eb1136857cba0d
#
_entry.id   3250ba8191e711ef63eb1136857cba0d
#
_cell.length_a   1.000
_cell.length_b   1.000
_cell.length_c   1.000
_cell.angle_alpha   90.00
_cell.angle_beta   90.00
_cell.angle_gamma   90.00
#
_symmetry.space_group_name_H-M   'P 1'
#
loop_
_entity.id
_entity.type
_entity.pdbx_description
1 polymer ?
#
loop_
_entity_poly.entity_id
_entity_poly.type
_entity_poly.pdbx_seq_one_letter_code
_entity_poly.pdbx_strand_id
1 'polypeptide(L)'
;MDLGLGGRRYLLTGASRGLGAATARALVDDGARVLISSRSPGSVDAAVAALGGAPAAHGLAADLADLGAAERLVAACRADLGGLDGVLVSVGGPAPGTVLDTDESAWRDAVDSVLLGTIRLVKAVVPELGEGAAIGLVLSTSVRQPIGHLAVSNGLRPGLAMTAKALADELGPRGVRVFGLLPGTIATDRITDIEAASGDPQAMRARTESGIPLRRVGRPEEFGRVAAFALSPAASYVTGTMITVDGGVTRGL
;
A
#
# COMPACT_ATOMS: atom_id res chain seq x y z
N MET A 1 5.71 -0.41 -22.71
CA MET A 1 6.33 0.84 -22.17
C MET A 1 7.43 0.39 -21.22
N ASP A 2 8.63 0.87 -21.40
CA ASP A 2 9.68 0.65 -20.41
C ASP A 2 9.44 1.59 -19.22
N LEU A 3 9.30 1.02 -18.04
CA LEU A 3 9.10 1.79 -16.80
C LEU A 3 10.42 2.22 -16.16
N GLY A 4 11.57 1.72 -16.63
CA GLY A 4 12.89 1.99 -16.08
C GLY A 4 13.10 1.35 -14.70
N LEU A 5 12.48 0.18 -14.44
CA LEU A 5 12.51 -0.51 -13.15
C LEU A 5 13.71 -1.47 -13.00
N GLY A 6 14.37 -1.82 -14.10
CA GLY A 6 15.49 -2.76 -14.09
C GLY A 6 16.57 -2.42 -13.06
N GLY A 7 16.84 -3.35 -12.13
CA GLY A 7 17.79 -3.21 -11.04
C GLY A 7 17.42 -2.25 -9.90
N ARG A 8 16.28 -1.56 -9.96
CA ARG A 8 15.81 -0.70 -8.88
C ARG A 8 15.33 -1.50 -7.67
N ARG A 9 15.37 -0.89 -6.50
CA ARG A 9 15.24 -1.52 -5.19
C ARG A 9 14.06 -0.90 -4.43
N TYR A 10 13.10 -1.74 -4.03
CA TYR A 10 11.88 -1.26 -3.38
C TYR A 10 11.60 -2.01 -2.08
N LEU A 11 11.18 -1.27 -1.06
CA LEU A 11 10.57 -1.82 0.15
C LEU A 11 9.05 -1.79 0.01
N LEU A 12 8.38 -2.92 0.26
CA LEU A 12 6.93 -2.99 0.28
C LEU A 12 6.44 -3.58 1.60
N THR A 13 5.65 -2.83 2.37
CA THR A 13 5.00 -3.36 3.57
C THR A 13 3.60 -3.88 3.26
N GLY A 14 3.07 -4.79 4.10
CA GLY A 14 1.78 -5.44 3.85
C GLY A 14 1.75 -6.19 2.52
N ALA A 15 2.90 -6.75 2.10
CA ALA A 15 3.12 -7.23 0.74
C ALA A 15 3.19 -8.76 0.60
N SER A 16 2.82 -9.52 1.64
CA SER A 16 2.74 -10.98 1.52
C SER A 16 1.49 -11.47 0.79
N ARG A 17 0.49 -10.62 0.57
CA ARG A 17 -0.76 -10.93 -0.16
C ARG A 17 -1.44 -9.67 -0.70
N GLY A 18 -2.51 -9.84 -1.46
CA GLY A 18 -3.39 -8.76 -1.93
C GLY A 18 -2.66 -7.69 -2.76
N LEU A 19 -2.95 -6.43 -2.49
CA LEU A 19 -2.45 -5.28 -3.27
C LEU A 19 -0.93 -5.13 -3.22
N GLY A 20 -0.33 -5.34 -2.03
CA GLY A 20 1.11 -5.27 -1.85
C GLY A 20 1.84 -6.37 -2.63
N ALA A 21 1.37 -7.62 -2.56
CA ALA A 21 1.95 -8.73 -3.31
C ALA A 21 1.82 -8.54 -4.82
N ALA A 22 0.66 -8.06 -5.30
CA ALA A 22 0.46 -7.77 -6.71
C ALA A 22 1.39 -6.64 -7.20
N THR A 23 1.66 -5.64 -6.36
CA THR A 23 2.63 -4.59 -6.68
C THR A 23 4.06 -5.14 -6.69
N ALA A 24 4.43 -5.97 -5.71
CA ALA A 24 5.74 -6.62 -5.67
C ALA A 24 5.98 -7.48 -6.92
N ARG A 25 4.96 -8.24 -7.35
CA ARG A 25 5.01 -9.03 -8.59
C ARG A 25 5.25 -8.13 -9.80
N ALA A 26 4.47 -7.06 -9.96
CA ALA A 26 4.61 -6.14 -11.10
C ALA A 26 6.01 -5.50 -11.16
N LEU A 27 6.58 -5.15 -10.00
CA LEU A 27 7.94 -4.60 -9.91
C LEU A 27 9.01 -5.65 -10.30
N VAL A 28 8.89 -6.88 -9.79
CA VAL A 28 9.84 -7.96 -10.08
C VAL A 28 9.77 -8.39 -11.55
N ASP A 29 8.57 -8.48 -12.12
CA ASP A 29 8.38 -8.85 -13.53
C ASP A 29 9.04 -7.83 -14.48
N ASP A 30 9.15 -6.55 -14.06
CA ASP A 30 9.86 -5.50 -14.80
C ASP A 30 11.34 -5.33 -14.34
N GLY A 31 11.89 -6.32 -13.63
CA GLY A 31 13.31 -6.42 -13.30
C GLY A 31 13.77 -5.64 -12.05
N ALA A 32 12.85 -5.16 -11.22
CA ALA A 32 13.20 -4.57 -9.92
C ALA A 32 13.52 -5.66 -8.89
N ARG A 33 14.23 -5.26 -7.84
CA ARG A 33 14.48 -6.06 -6.63
C ARG A 33 13.64 -5.54 -5.49
N VAL A 34 13.03 -6.43 -4.72
CA VAL A 34 12.11 -6.04 -3.65
C VAL A 34 12.49 -6.65 -2.31
N LEU A 35 12.28 -5.89 -1.23
CA LEU A 35 12.15 -6.43 0.11
C LEU A 35 10.68 -6.29 0.51
N ILE A 36 10.02 -7.43 0.76
CA ILE A 36 8.61 -7.43 1.18
C ILE A 36 8.50 -7.66 2.69
N SER A 37 7.49 -7.06 3.30
CA SER A 37 7.23 -7.23 4.73
C SER A 37 5.75 -7.44 5.01
N SER A 38 5.48 -8.25 6.01
CA SER A 38 4.19 -8.38 6.69
C SER A 38 4.41 -8.95 8.10
N ARG A 39 3.34 -9.08 8.89
CA ARG A 39 3.44 -9.52 10.29
C ARG A 39 3.77 -11.01 10.45
N SER A 40 3.37 -11.86 9.52
CA SER A 40 3.54 -13.31 9.60
C SER A 40 4.80 -13.77 8.86
N PRO A 41 5.79 -14.36 9.55
CA PRO A 41 7.01 -14.88 8.92
C PRO A 41 6.69 -15.87 7.79
N GLY A 42 5.86 -16.87 8.06
CA GLY A 42 5.52 -17.90 7.06
C GLY A 42 4.80 -17.33 5.82
N SER A 43 3.99 -16.24 5.99
CA SER A 43 3.39 -15.56 4.84
C SER A 43 4.41 -14.76 4.03
N VAL A 44 5.42 -14.19 4.68
CA VAL A 44 6.53 -13.50 4.02
C VAL A 44 7.36 -14.51 3.22
N ASP A 45 7.75 -15.63 3.83
CA ASP A 45 8.57 -16.65 3.17
C ASP A 45 7.87 -17.24 1.94
N ALA A 46 6.58 -17.54 2.05
CA ALA A 46 5.77 -18.02 0.92
C ALA A 46 5.69 -17.00 -0.22
N ALA A 47 5.52 -15.72 0.12
CA ALA A 47 5.45 -14.66 -0.87
C ALA A 47 6.81 -14.40 -1.54
N VAL A 48 7.92 -14.45 -0.81
CA VAL A 48 9.27 -14.36 -1.36
C VAL A 48 9.51 -15.51 -2.34
N ALA A 49 9.18 -16.74 -1.95
CA ALA A 49 9.31 -17.90 -2.84
C ALA A 49 8.47 -17.74 -4.12
N ALA A 50 7.22 -17.26 -3.98
CA ALA A 50 6.34 -16.99 -5.13
C ALA A 50 6.89 -15.90 -6.06
N LEU A 51 7.68 -14.94 -5.55
CA LEU A 51 8.34 -13.89 -6.34
C LEU A 51 9.64 -14.36 -7.00
N GLY A 52 10.10 -15.60 -6.75
CA GLY A 52 11.31 -16.17 -7.31
C GLY A 52 12.50 -16.18 -6.35
N GLY A 53 12.36 -15.69 -5.14
CA GLY A 53 13.42 -15.64 -4.13
C GLY A 53 14.56 -14.69 -4.50
N ALA A 54 15.69 -14.83 -3.80
CA ALA A 54 16.89 -14.03 -4.06
C ALA A 54 17.47 -14.33 -5.46
N PRO A 55 18.02 -13.31 -6.15
CA PRO A 55 18.21 -11.94 -5.69
C PRO A 55 17.02 -10.99 -5.96
N ALA A 56 15.94 -11.49 -6.59
CA ALA A 56 14.80 -10.64 -6.99
C ALA A 56 13.94 -10.21 -5.81
N ALA A 57 13.74 -11.10 -4.84
CA ALA A 57 12.89 -10.85 -3.69
C ALA A 57 13.53 -11.33 -2.38
N HIS A 58 13.44 -10.48 -1.36
CA HIS A 58 13.81 -10.75 0.03
C HIS A 58 12.62 -10.44 0.93
N GLY A 59 12.66 -10.89 2.17
CA GLY A 59 11.55 -10.67 3.08
C GLY A 59 11.96 -10.53 4.55
N LEU A 60 11.22 -9.71 5.28
CA LEU A 60 11.38 -9.54 6.72
C LEU A 60 10.01 -9.41 7.39
N ALA A 61 9.73 -10.26 8.36
CA ALA A 61 8.52 -10.12 9.16
C ALA A 61 8.63 -8.91 10.10
N ALA A 62 7.67 -8.00 10.02
CA ALA A 62 7.62 -6.82 10.87
C ALA A 62 6.17 -6.34 11.05
N ASP A 63 5.86 -5.89 12.25
CA ASP A 63 4.64 -5.13 12.54
C ASP A 63 5.01 -3.63 12.65
N LEU A 64 4.36 -2.78 11.87
CA LEU A 64 4.62 -1.33 11.91
C LEU A 64 4.14 -0.67 13.22
N ALA A 65 3.36 -1.36 14.03
CA ALA A 65 3.06 -0.92 15.39
C ALA A 65 4.30 -0.97 16.30
N ASP A 66 5.26 -1.89 16.03
CA ASP A 66 6.50 -1.98 16.80
C ASP A 66 7.39 -0.76 16.56
N LEU A 67 7.92 -0.17 17.63
CA LEU A 67 8.76 1.03 17.56
C LEU A 67 10.05 0.84 16.76
N GLY A 68 10.67 -0.35 16.82
CA GLY A 68 11.91 -0.66 16.10
C GLY A 68 11.72 -1.30 14.71
N ALA A 69 10.47 -1.44 14.22
CA ALA A 69 10.22 -2.12 12.95
C ALA A 69 10.80 -1.36 11.75
N ALA A 70 10.69 -0.05 11.75
CA ALA A 70 11.15 0.79 10.65
C ALA A 70 12.67 0.68 10.45
N GLU A 71 13.44 0.76 11.54
CA GLU A 71 14.89 0.65 11.52
C GLU A 71 15.35 -0.74 11.08
N ARG A 72 14.67 -1.81 11.53
CA ARG A 72 14.97 -3.19 11.09
C ARG A 72 14.72 -3.35 9.59
N LEU A 73 13.63 -2.80 9.06
CA LEU A 73 13.31 -2.84 7.62
C LEU A 73 14.35 -2.08 6.78
N VAL A 74 14.77 -0.90 7.23
CA VAL A 74 15.83 -0.13 6.54
C VAL A 74 17.15 -0.87 6.58
N ALA A 75 17.54 -1.46 7.71
CA ALA A 75 18.76 -2.25 7.83
C ALA A 75 18.74 -3.46 6.86
N ALA A 76 17.62 -4.16 6.75
CA ALA A 76 17.44 -5.26 5.81
C ALA A 76 17.53 -4.78 4.34
N CYS A 77 16.95 -3.63 4.00
CA CYS A 77 17.09 -3.06 2.65
C CYS A 77 18.56 -2.77 2.31
N ARG A 78 19.33 -2.24 3.24
CA ARG A 78 20.77 -2.01 3.04
C ARG A 78 21.54 -3.33 2.83
N ALA A 79 21.24 -4.34 3.67
CA ALA A 79 21.93 -5.64 3.64
C ALA A 79 21.59 -6.44 2.38
N ASP A 80 20.32 -6.57 2.05
CA ASP A 80 19.82 -7.51 1.04
C ASP A 80 19.69 -6.87 -0.35
N LEU A 81 19.35 -5.58 -0.42
CA LEU A 81 19.18 -4.87 -1.69
C LEU A 81 20.36 -3.96 -2.03
N GLY A 82 21.17 -3.55 -1.04
CA GLY A 82 22.27 -2.61 -1.22
C GLY A 82 21.80 -1.15 -1.32
N GLY A 83 20.59 -0.83 -0.90
CA GLY A 83 20.02 0.52 -0.88
C GLY A 83 18.53 0.54 -1.21
N LEU A 84 17.98 1.74 -1.49
CA LEU A 84 16.56 1.93 -1.66
C LEU A 84 16.27 3.02 -2.71
N ASP A 85 15.44 2.68 -3.70
CA ASP A 85 14.96 3.59 -4.74
C ASP A 85 13.48 3.97 -4.56
N GLY A 86 12.79 3.31 -3.64
CA GLY A 86 11.42 3.67 -3.30
C GLY A 86 10.77 2.74 -2.28
N VAL A 87 9.64 3.18 -1.76
CA VAL A 87 8.85 2.42 -0.78
C VAL A 87 7.36 2.47 -1.10
N LEU A 88 6.69 1.34 -0.95
CA LEU A 88 5.23 1.27 -0.90
C LEU A 88 4.81 0.93 0.53
N VAL A 89 4.23 1.88 1.22
CA VAL A 89 3.69 1.64 2.56
C VAL A 89 2.24 1.20 2.43
N SER A 90 2.01 -0.08 2.71
CA SER A 90 0.67 -0.66 2.80
C SER A 90 0.49 -1.27 4.19
N VAL A 91 -0.55 -0.86 4.87
CA VAL A 91 -0.94 -1.42 6.17
C VAL A 91 -2.30 -2.06 6.02
N GLY A 92 -2.47 -3.24 6.60
CA GLY A 92 -3.76 -3.94 6.60
C GLY A 92 -4.89 -3.01 7.06
N GLY A 93 -6.04 -3.09 6.43
CA GLY A 93 -7.17 -2.27 6.83
C GLY A 93 -7.65 -2.62 8.24
N PRO A 94 -8.06 -1.65 9.05
CA PRO A 94 -8.66 -1.88 10.36
C PRO A 94 -9.96 -2.70 10.24
N ALA A 95 -10.41 -3.26 11.35
CA ALA A 95 -11.68 -3.97 11.41
C ALA A 95 -12.85 -3.06 10.95
N PRO A 96 -13.88 -3.62 10.29
CA PRO A 96 -15.08 -2.86 9.95
C PRO A 96 -15.85 -2.50 11.24
N GLY A 97 -16.53 -1.36 11.22
CA GLY A 97 -17.36 -0.88 12.31
C GLY A 97 -17.90 0.52 12.03
N THR A 98 -18.98 0.91 12.71
CA THR A 98 -19.45 2.31 12.72
C THR A 98 -18.64 3.12 13.73
N VAL A 99 -18.78 4.45 13.71
CA VAL A 99 -18.08 5.32 14.68
C VAL A 99 -18.54 5.03 16.11
N LEU A 100 -19.84 4.74 16.29
CA LEU A 100 -20.43 4.53 17.61
C LEU A 100 -20.14 3.13 18.18
N ASP A 101 -19.94 2.13 17.31
CA ASP A 101 -19.74 0.73 17.72
C ASP A 101 -18.25 0.34 17.77
N THR A 102 -17.35 1.22 17.34
CA THR A 102 -15.90 0.91 17.33
C THR A 102 -15.27 1.31 18.65
N ASP A 103 -14.74 0.33 19.38
CA ASP A 103 -14.07 0.56 20.65
C ASP A 103 -12.83 1.47 20.52
N GLU A 104 -12.53 2.21 21.59
CA GLU A 104 -11.35 3.07 21.65
C GLU A 104 -10.06 2.29 21.46
N SER A 105 -9.97 1.04 21.93
CA SER A 105 -8.79 0.18 21.73
C SER A 105 -8.52 -0.06 20.24
N ALA A 106 -9.55 -0.34 19.44
CA ALA A 106 -9.42 -0.51 17.99
C ALA A 106 -8.95 0.76 17.28
N TRP A 107 -9.37 1.94 17.77
CA TRP A 107 -8.86 3.21 17.29
C TRP A 107 -7.39 3.38 17.64
N ARG A 108 -6.98 3.10 18.89
CA ARG A 108 -5.57 3.20 19.32
C ARG A 108 -4.67 2.28 18.53
N ASP A 109 -5.04 1.00 18.37
CA ASP A 109 -4.28 0.02 17.60
C ASP A 109 -4.09 0.47 16.13
N ALA A 110 -5.12 1.05 15.55
CA ALA A 110 -5.04 1.57 14.20
C ALA A 110 -4.21 2.87 14.11
N VAL A 111 -4.27 3.75 15.11
CA VAL A 111 -3.39 4.92 15.18
C VAL A 111 -1.94 4.47 15.24
N ASP A 112 -1.60 3.48 16.06
CA ASP A 112 -0.22 2.99 16.20
C ASP A 112 0.29 2.31 14.92
N SER A 113 -0.51 1.44 14.31
CA SER A 113 -0.09 0.68 13.14
C SER A 113 -0.24 1.47 11.83
N VAL A 114 -1.39 2.10 11.59
CA VAL A 114 -1.71 2.72 10.30
C VAL A 114 -1.12 4.14 10.22
N LEU A 115 -1.29 4.96 11.24
CA LEU A 115 -0.84 6.35 11.20
C LEU A 115 0.62 6.48 11.64
N LEU A 116 0.92 6.17 12.90
CA LEU A 116 2.25 6.36 13.48
C LEU A 116 3.27 5.39 12.86
N GLY A 117 2.89 4.14 12.59
CA GLY A 117 3.74 3.17 11.92
C GLY A 117 4.15 3.62 10.52
N THR A 118 3.21 4.18 9.74
CA THR A 118 3.51 4.78 8.45
C THR A 118 4.47 5.97 8.58
N ILE A 119 4.22 6.88 9.51
CA ILE A 119 5.07 8.07 9.73
C ILE A 119 6.48 7.64 10.17
N ARG A 120 6.60 6.69 11.11
CA ARG A 120 7.90 6.14 11.56
C ARG A 120 8.68 5.55 10.40
N LEU A 121 8.03 4.72 9.57
CA LEU A 121 8.69 4.12 8.41
C LEU A 121 9.14 5.17 7.39
N VAL A 122 8.29 6.14 7.05
CA VAL A 122 8.67 7.24 6.14
C VAL A 122 9.88 7.99 6.68
N LYS A 123 9.89 8.36 7.97
CA LYS A 123 11.03 9.03 8.59
C LYS A 123 12.32 8.20 8.54
N ALA A 124 12.24 6.90 8.71
CA ALA A 124 13.39 5.99 8.65
C ALA A 124 13.93 5.79 7.24
N VAL A 125 13.06 5.74 6.20
CA VAL A 125 13.50 5.52 4.81
C VAL A 125 13.98 6.80 4.13
N VAL A 126 13.51 7.97 4.50
CA VAL A 126 13.86 9.26 3.86
C VAL A 126 15.37 9.50 3.76
N PRO A 127 16.21 9.19 4.77
CA PRO A 127 17.68 9.31 4.65
C PRO A 127 18.30 8.41 3.59
N GLU A 128 17.65 7.30 3.22
CA GLU A 128 18.13 6.33 2.23
C GLU A 128 17.75 6.70 0.80
N LEU A 129 16.81 7.63 0.62
CA LEU A 129 16.24 7.97 -0.66
C LEU A 129 17.03 9.09 -1.33
N GLY A 130 17.49 8.82 -2.55
CA GLY A 130 18.12 9.80 -3.43
C GLY A 130 17.14 10.42 -4.43
N GLU A 131 17.68 11.24 -5.33
CA GLU A 131 16.94 11.83 -6.45
C GLU A 131 16.29 10.74 -7.32
N GLY A 132 15.06 10.97 -7.75
CA GLY A 132 14.28 10.02 -8.54
C GLY A 132 13.60 8.91 -7.72
N ALA A 133 13.80 8.88 -6.40
CA ALA A 133 13.10 7.93 -5.54
C ALA A 133 11.61 8.28 -5.37
N ALA A 134 10.83 7.29 -4.89
CA ALA A 134 9.39 7.45 -4.73
C ALA A 134 8.85 6.82 -3.45
N ILE A 135 7.91 7.51 -2.79
CA ILE A 135 7.14 7.03 -1.63
C ILE A 135 5.68 6.92 -2.05
N GLY A 136 5.15 5.71 -2.07
CA GLY A 136 3.73 5.43 -2.29
C GLY A 136 3.04 5.02 -0.99
N LEU A 137 1.88 5.59 -0.69
CA LEU A 137 1.03 5.19 0.43
C LEU A 137 -0.24 4.52 -0.11
N VAL A 138 -0.48 3.27 0.27
CA VAL A 138 -1.76 2.60 -0.02
C VAL A 138 -2.79 3.10 0.97
N LEU A 139 -3.71 3.91 0.49
CA LEU A 139 -4.76 4.53 1.27
C LEU A 139 -6.13 3.85 1.02
N SER A 140 -7.14 4.63 0.66
CA SER A 140 -8.50 4.18 0.38
C SER A 140 -9.27 5.28 -0.32
N THR A 141 -10.32 4.95 -1.06
CA THR A 141 -11.30 5.93 -1.55
C THR A 141 -12.01 6.67 -0.41
N SER A 142 -11.89 6.19 0.85
CA SER A 142 -12.33 6.94 2.05
C SER A 142 -11.64 8.29 2.24
N VAL A 143 -10.54 8.54 1.55
CA VAL A 143 -9.90 9.87 1.47
C VAL A 143 -10.81 10.91 0.78
N ARG A 144 -11.63 10.48 -0.17
CA ARG A 144 -12.51 11.35 -0.97
C ARG A 144 -13.92 11.45 -0.42
N GLN A 145 -14.44 10.33 0.10
CA GLN A 145 -15.80 10.25 0.65
C GLN A 145 -15.88 9.14 1.69
N PRO A 146 -16.68 9.28 2.75
CA PRO A 146 -16.78 8.26 3.78
C PRO A 146 -17.36 6.96 3.21
N ILE A 147 -16.80 5.83 3.65
CA ILE A 147 -17.31 4.50 3.32
C ILE A 147 -18.05 3.96 4.54
N GLY A 148 -19.28 3.49 4.34
CA GLY A 148 -20.09 2.90 5.42
C GLY A 148 -19.35 1.75 6.11
N HIS A 149 -19.49 1.64 7.43
CA HIS A 149 -18.85 0.62 8.27
C HIS A 149 -17.31 0.56 8.21
N LEU A 150 -16.63 1.64 7.80
CA LEU A 150 -15.19 1.75 7.83
C LEU A 150 -14.72 2.98 8.64
N ALA A 151 -15.29 3.15 9.84
CA ALA A 151 -15.06 4.33 10.68
C ALA A 151 -13.59 4.68 10.86
N VAL A 152 -12.75 3.72 11.26
CA VAL A 152 -11.33 3.93 11.49
C VAL A 152 -10.58 4.32 10.21
N SER A 153 -10.91 3.70 9.07
CA SER A 153 -10.34 4.07 7.77
C SER A 153 -10.74 5.49 7.38
N ASN A 154 -12.02 5.85 7.57
CA ASN A 154 -12.53 7.20 7.29
C ASN A 154 -11.85 8.26 8.17
N GLY A 155 -11.48 7.92 9.39
CA GLY A 155 -10.80 8.83 10.32
C GLY A 155 -9.30 9.02 10.03
N LEU A 156 -8.58 7.95 9.67
CA LEU A 156 -7.12 7.99 9.60
C LEU A 156 -6.56 8.22 8.19
N ARG A 157 -7.19 7.65 7.15
CA ARG A 157 -6.63 7.72 5.80
C ARG A 157 -6.67 9.11 5.16
N PRO A 158 -7.66 9.97 5.41
CA PRO A 158 -7.61 11.37 4.97
C PRO A 158 -6.43 12.14 5.60
N GLY A 159 -6.11 11.89 6.89
CA GLY A 159 -4.94 12.46 7.54
C GLY A 159 -3.63 12.03 6.87
N LEU A 160 -3.49 10.73 6.54
CA LEU A 160 -2.33 10.24 5.80
C LEU A 160 -2.23 10.82 4.38
N ALA A 161 -3.37 11.03 3.70
CA ALA A 161 -3.36 11.66 2.39
C ALA A 161 -2.85 13.11 2.46
N MET A 162 -3.26 13.85 3.48
CA MET A 162 -2.77 15.21 3.73
C MET A 162 -1.29 15.19 4.12
N THR A 163 -0.86 14.23 4.95
CA THR A 163 0.56 14.01 5.27
C THR A 163 1.39 13.72 4.02
N ALA A 164 0.90 12.87 3.10
CA ALA A 164 1.58 12.62 1.83
C ALA A 164 1.74 13.88 0.97
N LYS A 165 0.74 14.77 1.02
CA LYS A 165 0.81 16.07 0.34
C LYS A 165 1.89 16.97 0.92
N ALA A 166 1.96 17.09 2.25
CA ALA A 166 3.01 17.85 2.95
C ALA A 166 4.41 17.27 2.68
N LEU A 167 4.55 15.93 2.74
CA LEU A 167 5.81 15.27 2.41
C LEU A 167 6.26 15.51 0.96
N ALA A 168 5.34 15.65 0.01
CA ALA A 168 5.69 15.99 -1.36
C ALA A 168 6.31 17.39 -1.47
N ASP A 169 5.85 18.35 -0.68
CA ASP A 169 6.42 19.69 -0.60
C ASP A 169 7.81 19.66 0.08
N GLU A 170 7.96 18.89 1.16
CA GLU A 170 9.23 18.77 1.91
C GLU A 170 10.32 18.04 1.12
N LEU A 171 9.97 16.99 0.37
CA LEU A 171 10.91 16.10 -0.29
C LEU A 171 11.11 16.41 -1.78
N GLY A 172 10.20 17.18 -2.38
CA GLY A 172 10.29 17.60 -3.79
C GLY A 172 11.61 18.27 -4.16
N PRO A 173 12.16 19.20 -3.33
CA PRO A 173 13.48 19.81 -3.60
C PRO A 173 14.64 18.81 -3.64
N ARG A 174 14.47 17.61 -3.08
CA ARG A 174 15.45 16.50 -3.14
C ARG A 174 15.21 15.55 -4.32
N GLY A 175 14.23 15.84 -5.18
CA GLY A 175 13.83 14.96 -6.28
C GLY A 175 13.09 13.69 -5.83
N VAL A 176 12.58 13.61 -4.59
CA VAL A 176 11.83 12.47 -4.09
C VAL A 176 10.33 12.73 -4.25
N ARG A 177 9.63 11.82 -4.90
CA ARG A 177 8.18 11.92 -5.16
C ARG A 177 7.38 11.24 -4.06
N VAL A 178 6.24 11.81 -3.68
CA VAL A 178 5.31 11.22 -2.71
C VAL A 178 3.90 11.23 -3.28
N PHE A 179 3.19 10.10 -3.17
CA PHE A 179 1.81 9.98 -3.67
C PHE A 179 1.00 8.99 -2.85
N GLY A 180 -0.31 9.10 -2.92
CA GLY A 180 -1.25 8.12 -2.38
C GLY A 180 -1.92 7.31 -3.48
N LEU A 181 -2.24 6.06 -3.20
CA LEU A 181 -3.04 5.18 -4.03
C LEU A 181 -4.37 4.92 -3.33
N LEU A 182 -5.48 5.19 -4.01
CA LEU A 182 -6.83 5.04 -3.48
C LEU A 182 -7.53 3.85 -4.14
N PRO A 183 -7.33 2.60 -3.64
CA PRO A 183 -8.07 1.46 -4.15
C PRO A 183 -9.56 1.57 -3.83
N GLY A 184 -10.39 1.19 -4.78
CA GLY A 184 -11.78 0.83 -4.56
C GLY A 184 -11.93 -0.62 -4.10
N THR A 185 -13.01 -1.28 -4.51
CA THR A 185 -13.21 -2.71 -4.23
C THR A 185 -12.38 -3.54 -5.21
N ILE A 186 -11.35 -4.22 -4.69
CA ILE A 186 -10.45 -5.09 -5.45
C ILE A 186 -10.49 -6.49 -4.84
N ALA A 187 -10.59 -7.52 -5.66
CA ALA A 187 -10.73 -8.94 -5.28
C ALA A 187 -9.46 -9.44 -4.58
N THR A 188 -9.36 -9.18 -3.30
CA THR A 188 -8.33 -9.69 -2.38
C THR A 188 -8.97 -10.64 -1.38
N ASP A 189 -8.17 -11.46 -0.69
CA ASP A 189 -8.66 -12.35 0.39
C ASP A 189 -9.58 -11.62 1.36
N ARG A 190 -9.24 -10.38 1.74
CA ARG A 190 -10.06 -9.55 2.62
C ARG A 190 -11.48 -9.33 2.06
N ILE A 191 -11.63 -9.06 0.78
CA ILE A 191 -12.95 -8.86 0.16
C ILE A 191 -13.70 -10.19 0.10
N THR A 192 -13.01 -11.28 -0.22
CA THR A 192 -13.57 -12.63 -0.19
C THR A 192 -14.07 -13.00 1.21
N ASP A 193 -13.30 -12.70 2.26
CA ASP A 193 -13.68 -12.94 3.65
C ASP A 193 -14.93 -12.10 4.05
N ILE A 194 -14.99 -10.84 3.64
CA ILE A 194 -16.15 -9.95 3.89
C ILE A 194 -17.39 -10.48 3.17
N GLU A 195 -17.25 -10.90 1.91
CA GLU A 195 -18.35 -11.49 1.14
C GLU A 195 -18.84 -12.79 1.78
N ALA A 196 -17.92 -13.67 2.18
CA ALA A 196 -18.27 -14.92 2.86
C ALA A 196 -19.01 -14.68 4.18
N ALA A 197 -18.65 -13.65 4.93
CA ALA A 197 -19.30 -13.28 6.19
C ALA A 197 -20.71 -12.64 6.00
N SER A 198 -21.08 -12.26 4.79
CA SER A 198 -22.38 -11.57 4.52
C SER A 198 -23.61 -12.49 4.57
N GLY A 199 -23.40 -13.80 4.56
CA GLY A 199 -24.48 -14.80 4.46
C GLY A 199 -24.95 -15.10 3.03
N ASP A 200 -24.76 -14.18 2.07
CA ASP A 200 -24.97 -14.38 0.64
C ASP A 200 -23.88 -13.67 -0.17
N PRO A 201 -22.72 -14.35 -0.39
CA PRO A 201 -21.60 -13.78 -1.10
C PRO A 201 -21.92 -13.32 -2.53
N GLN A 202 -22.79 -14.05 -3.23
CA GLN A 202 -23.14 -13.74 -4.63
C GLN A 202 -24.00 -12.47 -4.71
N ALA A 203 -25.01 -12.35 -3.86
CA ALA A 203 -25.85 -11.15 -3.80
C ALA A 203 -25.01 -9.93 -3.38
N MET A 204 -24.12 -10.08 -2.40
CA MET A 204 -23.22 -9.00 -1.98
C MET A 204 -22.30 -8.56 -3.11
N ARG A 205 -21.68 -9.50 -3.82
CA ARG A 205 -20.83 -9.25 -4.99
C ARG A 205 -21.60 -8.50 -6.08
N ALA A 206 -22.78 -8.99 -6.47
CA ALA A 206 -23.62 -8.38 -7.49
C ALA A 206 -24.01 -6.94 -7.12
N ARG A 207 -24.38 -6.71 -5.84
CA ARG A 207 -24.69 -5.37 -5.32
C ARG A 207 -23.47 -4.44 -5.41
N THR A 208 -22.29 -4.90 -5.02
CA THR A 208 -21.04 -4.13 -5.11
C THR A 208 -20.76 -3.75 -6.56
N GLU A 209 -20.79 -4.72 -7.48
CA GLU A 209 -20.51 -4.52 -8.89
C GLU A 209 -21.51 -3.59 -9.57
N SER A 210 -22.79 -3.64 -9.17
CA SER A 210 -23.81 -2.71 -9.68
C SER A 210 -23.54 -1.26 -9.36
N GLY A 211 -22.82 -0.96 -8.26
CA GLY A 211 -22.42 0.38 -7.85
C GLY A 211 -21.15 0.90 -8.54
N ILE A 212 -20.36 0.01 -9.16
CA ILE A 212 -19.11 0.36 -9.84
C ILE A 212 -19.40 0.66 -11.32
N PRO A 213 -18.96 1.79 -11.90
CA PRO A 213 -19.15 2.10 -13.32
C PRO A 213 -18.65 1.01 -14.27
N LEU A 214 -17.48 0.40 -13.99
CA LEU A 214 -16.95 -0.72 -14.77
C LEU A 214 -17.70 -2.05 -14.54
N ARG A 215 -18.73 -2.08 -13.68
CA ARG A 215 -19.62 -3.23 -13.42
C ARG A 215 -18.89 -4.51 -12.97
N ARG A 216 -17.75 -4.37 -12.39
CA ARG A 216 -16.99 -5.47 -11.79
C ARG A 216 -16.08 -4.96 -10.66
N VAL A 217 -15.69 -5.83 -9.77
CA VAL A 217 -14.56 -5.56 -8.87
C VAL A 217 -13.25 -5.55 -9.64
N GLY A 218 -12.26 -4.80 -9.15
CA GLY A 218 -10.92 -4.78 -9.71
C GLY A 218 -10.14 -6.06 -9.35
N ARG A 219 -9.11 -6.37 -10.13
CA ARG A 219 -8.16 -7.44 -9.83
C ARG A 219 -6.91 -6.85 -9.17
N PRO A 220 -6.26 -7.57 -8.24
CA PRO A 220 -5.03 -7.09 -7.59
C PRO A 220 -3.94 -6.65 -8.58
N GLU A 221 -3.80 -7.34 -9.71
CA GLU A 221 -2.83 -7.04 -10.76
C GLU A 221 -3.09 -5.69 -11.43
N GLU A 222 -4.35 -5.27 -11.54
CA GLU A 222 -4.70 -3.96 -12.08
C GLU A 222 -4.21 -2.83 -11.16
N PHE A 223 -4.34 -3.01 -9.86
CA PHE A 223 -3.76 -2.11 -8.88
C PHE A 223 -2.22 -2.15 -8.90
N GLY A 224 -1.65 -3.36 -8.91
CA GLY A 224 -0.20 -3.56 -8.89
C GLY A 224 0.51 -2.85 -10.04
N ARG A 225 -0.05 -2.89 -11.25
CA ARG A 225 0.50 -2.19 -12.42
C ARG A 225 0.47 -0.66 -12.27
N VAL A 226 -0.61 -0.11 -11.74
CA VAL A 226 -0.70 1.34 -11.47
C VAL A 226 0.30 1.74 -10.40
N ALA A 227 0.44 0.95 -9.33
CA ALA A 227 1.40 1.20 -8.27
C ALA A 227 2.85 1.10 -8.78
N ALA A 228 3.18 0.10 -9.60
CA ALA A 228 4.51 -0.03 -10.21
C ALA A 228 4.83 1.15 -11.14
N PHE A 229 3.88 1.58 -11.98
CA PHE A 229 4.03 2.81 -12.79
C PHE A 229 4.30 4.03 -11.90
N ALA A 230 3.48 4.25 -10.86
CA ALA A 230 3.62 5.42 -9.99
C ALA A 230 4.95 5.44 -9.21
N LEU A 231 5.48 4.27 -8.84
CA LEU A 231 6.80 4.11 -8.20
C LEU A 231 7.96 4.29 -9.18
N SER A 232 7.73 4.06 -10.47
CA SER A 232 8.77 4.00 -11.50
C SER A 232 9.26 5.37 -11.95
N PRO A 233 10.44 5.47 -12.61
CA PRO A 233 10.90 6.67 -13.29
C PRO A 233 9.94 7.21 -14.37
N ALA A 234 9.12 6.37 -14.98
CA ALA A 234 8.15 6.80 -15.98
C ALA A 234 7.11 7.79 -15.42
N ALA A 235 6.91 7.81 -14.09
CA ALA A 235 6.06 8.77 -13.38
C ALA A 235 6.83 9.97 -12.81
N SER A 236 7.97 10.35 -13.38
CA SER A 236 8.91 11.35 -12.83
C SER A 236 8.31 12.71 -12.51
N TYR A 237 7.20 13.09 -13.14
CA TYR A 237 6.52 14.38 -12.88
C TYR A 237 5.21 14.21 -12.09
N VAL A 238 5.02 13.04 -11.42
CA VAL A 238 3.83 12.73 -10.62
C VAL A 238 4.21 12.72 -9.14
N THR A 239 3.83 13.77 -8.39
CA THR A 239 4.03 13.87 -6.94
C THR A 239 2.87 14.65 -6.30
N GLY A 240 2.68 14.54 -4.98
CA GLY A 240 1.65 15.25 -4.22
C GLY A 240 0.22 14.91 -4.62
N THR A 241 -0.04 13.80 -5.30
CA THR A 241 -1.35 13.42 -5.83
C THR A 241 -1.90 12.15 -5.17
N MET A 242 -3.23 12.01 -5.28
CA MET A 242 -3.97 10.82 -4.85
C MET A 242 -4.51 10.12 -6.10
N ILE A 243 -3.88 9.01 -6.48
CA ILE A 243 -4.22 8.23 -7.69
C ILE A 243 -5.32 7.23 -7.33
N THR A 244 -6.48 7.39 -7.92
CA THR A 244 -7.65 6.53 -7.68
C THR A 244 -7.61 5.32 -8.61
N VAL A 245 -7.81 4.10 -8.03
CA VAL A 245 -7.86 2.82 -8.75
C VAL A 245 -9.10 2.06 -8.28
N ASP A 246 -10.28 2.45 -8.78
CA ASP A 246 -11.57 2.09 -8.18
C ASP A 246 -12.69 1.74 -9.16
N GLY A 247 -12.38 1.63 -10.44
CA GLY A 247 -13.40 1.37 -11.47
C GLY A 247 -14.42 2.50 -11.65
N GLY A 248 -14.13 3.69 -11.11
CA GLY A 248 -14.95 4.90 -11.22
C GLY A 248 -16.03 5.02 -10.13
N VAL A 249 -15.92 4.29 -9.02
CA VAL A 249 -16.92 4.34 -7.92
C VAL A 249 -16.92 5.69 -7.20
N THR A 250 -15.76 6.33 -7.05
CA THR A 250 -15.64 7.67 -6.48
C THR A 250 -16.22 8.71 -7.44
N ARG A 251 -17.16 9.53 -6.97
CA ARG A 251 -17.88 10.50 -7.80
C ARG A 251 -17.26 11.90 -7.82
N GLY A 252 -16.42 12.22 -6.83
CA GLY A 252 -15.71 13.51 -6.76
C GLY A 252 -14.47 13.55 -7.65
N LEU A 253 -14.14 14.75 -8.14
CA LEU A 253 -12.90 15.04 -8.88
C LEU A 253 -11.72 15.18 -7.95
#